data_bdecf2345fe25224dc5805a7353e0dcd
#
_entry.id   bdecf2345fe25224dc5805a7353e0dcd
#
_cell.length_a   1.000
_cell.length_b   1.000
_cell.length_c   1.000
_cell.angle_alpha   90.00
_cell.angle_beta   90.00
_cell.angle_gamma   90.00
#
_symmetry.space_group_name_H-M   'P 1'
#
loop_
_entity.id
_entity.type
_entity.pdbx_description
1 polymer ?
#
loop_
_entity_poly.entity_id
_entity_poly.type
_entity_poly.pdbx_seq_one_letter_code
_entity_poly.pdbx_strand_id
1 'polypeptide(L)'
;MAVTDGDQLLVKRAQGGDRGAFDLLVRKYQQKIVKLVMRFVRDPTDALDVSQEAFIKAYRALPAFRGDSAFYTWLYRIAINAAKNHLAAAQRKPPEQQLD
;
A
#
# COMPACT_ATOMS: atom_id res chain seq x y z
N MET A 1 8.38 -21.20 -5.59
CA MET A 1 7.79 -21.30 -6.44
C MET A 1 6.38 -21.25 -6.43
N ALA A 2 5.69 -22.16 -6.13
CA ALA A 2 4.29 -22.14 -6.16
C ALA A 2 3.67 -21.06 -5.30
N VAL A 3 4.40 -20.59 -4.36
CA VAL A 3 3.88 -19.60 -3.44
C VAL A 3 3.40 -18.33 -4.12
N THR A 4 4.06 -17.95 -5.21
CA THR A 4 3.74 -16.71 -5.86
C THR A 4 2.83 -16.87 -7.06
N ASP A 5 2.47 -18.10 -7.41
CA ASP A 5 1.69 -18.33 -8.61
C ASP A 5 0.33 -17.67 -8.56
N GLY A 6 -0.35 -17.76 -7.43
CA GLY A 6 -1.66 -17.14 -7.30
C GLY A 6 -1.60 -15.64 -7.45
N ASP A 7 -0.59 -15.01 -6.87
CA ASP A 7 -0.43 -13.59 -6.98
C ASP A 7 -0.14 -13.17 -8.41
N GLN A 8 0.72 -13.91 -9.09
CA GLN A 8 1.07 -13.57 -10.47
C GLN A 8 -0.16 -13.58 -11.37
N LEU A 9 -1.01 -14.57 -11.20
CA LEU A 9 -2.21 -14.63 -11.99
C LEU A 9 -3.13 -13.46 -11.70
N LEU A 10 -3.34 -13.16 -10.42
CA LEU A 10 -4.19 -12.03 -10.04
C LEU A 10 -3.59 -10.71 -10.53
N VAL A 11 -2.28 -10.57 -10.44
CA VAL A 11 -1.62 -9.37 -10.90
C VAL A 11 -1.85 -9.17 -12.40
N LYS A 12 -1.66 -10.23 -13.18
CA LYS A 12 -1.86 -10.12 -14.63
C LYS A 12 -3.30 -9.77 -14.97
N ARG A 13 -4.25 -10.38 -14.27
CA ARG A 13 -5.65 -10.08 -14.52
C ARG A 13 -5.98 -8.65 -14.14
N ALA A 14 -5.45 -8.18 -13.01
CA ALA A 14 -5.68 -6.81 -12.59
C ALA A 14 -5.04 -5.83 -13.57
N GLN A 15 -3.85 -6.15 -14.07
CA GLN A 15 -3.19 -5.31 -15.08
C GLN A 15 -4.01 -5.23 -16.36
N GLY A 16 -4.79 -6.27 -16.63
CA GLY A 16 -5.66 -6.28 -17.78
C GLY A 16 -7.01 -5.62 -17.56
N GLY A 17 -7.22 -5.04 -16.37
CA GLY A 17 -8.46 -4.33 -16.10
C GLY A 17 -9.44 -5.03 -15.18
N ASP A 18 -9.09 -6.22 -14.68
CA ASP A 18 -9.98 -6.96 -13.79
C ASP A 18 -9.85 -6.41 -12.36
N ARG A 19 -10.79 -5.55 -11.99
CA ARG A 19 -10.76 -4.95 -10.65
C ARG A 19 -10.98 -5.97 -9.55
N GLY A 20 -11.77 -7.00 -9.83
CA GLY A 20 -11.99 -8.06 -8.85
C GLY A 20 -10.71 -8.76 -8.48
N ALA A 21 -9.80 -8.92 -9.44
CA ALA A 21 -8.51 -9.53 -9.16
C ALA A 21 -7.70 -8.65 -8.21
N PHE A 22 -7.73 -7.34 -8.41
CA PHE A 22 -7.01 -6.44 -7.51
C PHE A 22 -7.65 -6.45 -6.12
N ASP A 23 -8.97 -6.50 -6.04
CA ASP A 23 -9.65 -6.57 -4.75
C ASP A 23 -9.22 -7.81 -3.97
N LEU A 24 -9.02 -8.93 -4.66
CA LEU A 24 -8.54 -10.13 -3.99
C LEU A 24 -7.13 -9.94 -3.44
N LEU A 25 -6.27 -9.25 -4.18
CA LEU A 25 -4.94 -8.94 -3.69
C LEU A 25 -5.00 -8.03 -2.46
N VAL A 26 -5.89 -7.04 -2.47
CA VAL A 26 -6.07 -6.17 -1.32
C VAL A 26 -6.49 -6.98 -0.10
N ARG A 27 -7.48 -7.83 -0.25
CA ARG A 27 -7.96 -8.64 0.87
C ARG A 27 -6.88 -9.55 1.41
N LYS A 28 -6.07 -10.09 0.51
CA LYS A 28 -5.01 -11.01 0.92
C LYS A 28 -3.96 -10.31 1.79
N TYR A 29 -3.62 -9.07 1.46
CA TYR A 29 -2.52 -8.38 2.11
C TYR A 29 -2.92 -7.24 3.04
N GLN A 30 -4.21 -6.96 3.14
CA GLN A 30 -4.68 -5.80 3.89
C GLN A 30 -4.18 -5.76 5.33
N GLN A 31 -4.32 -6.87 6.05
CA GLN A 31 -3.91 -6.88 7.44
C GLN A 31 -2.41 -6.75 7.61
N LYS A 32 -1.65 -7.38 6.71
CA LYS A 32 -0.20 -7.28 6.78
C LYS A 32 0.26 -5.85 6.52
N ILE A 33 -0.38 -5.18 5.58
CA ILE A 33 -0.01 -3.80 5.27
C ILE A 33 -0.37 -2.87 6.41
N VAL A 34 -1.55 -3.05 7.02
CA VAL A 34 -1.92 -2.22 8.16
C VAL A 34 -0.94 -2.41 9.31
N LYS A 35 -0.56 -3.66 9.61
CA LYS A 35 0.41 -3.91 10.67
C LYS A 35 1.76 -3.27 10.36
N LEU A 36 2.18 -3.34 9.11
CA LEU A 36 3.42 -2.72 8.69
C LEU A 36 3.37 -1.21 8.89
N VAL A 37 2.28 -0.58 8.45
CA VAL A 37 2.13 0.87 8.56
C VAL A 37 2.09 1.29 10.03
N MET A 38 1.49 0.47 10.89
CA MET A 38 1.40 0.81 12.31
C MET A 38 2.75 0.83 13.01
N ARG A 39 3.78 0.29 12.39
CA ARG A 39 5.12 0.42 12.94
C ARG A 39 5.62 1.85 12.84
N PHE A 40 5.10 2.61 11.89
CA PHE A 40 5.50 3.99 11.66
C PHE A 40 4.45 4.98 12.13
N VAL A 41 3.18 4.64 11.96
CA VAL A 41 2.05 5.52 12.23
C VAL A 41 1.26 4.88 13.35
N ARG A 42 1.35 5.43 14.55
CA ARG A 42 0.78 4.78 15.74
C ARG A 42 -0.72 4.94 15.88
N ASP A 43 -1.26 6.06 15.42
CA ASP A 43 -2.70 6.26 15.51
C ASP A 43 -3.40 5.29 14.57
N PRO A 44 -4.28 4.42 15.07
CA PRO A 44 -4.92 3.42 14.22
C PRO A 44 -5.72 4.01 13.06
N THR A 45 -6.39 5.13 13.29
CA THR A 45 -7.16 5.76 12.21
C THR A 45 -6.23 6.25 11.10
N ASP A 46 -5.14 6.91 11.49
CA ASP A 46 -4.16 7.35 10.51
C ASP A 46 -3.52 6.18 9.79
N ALA A 47 -3.24 5.10 10.53
CA ALA A 47 -2.63 3.93 9.91
C ALA A 47 -3.54 3.31 8.86
N LEU A 48 -4.84 3.27 9.12
CA LEU A 48 -5.78 2.77 8.13
C LEU A 48 -5.82 3.67 6.91
N ASP A 49 -5.83 4.97 7.11
CA ASP A 49 -5.83 5.92 6.00
C ASP A 49 -4.59 5.77 5.14
N VAL A 50 -3.43 5.66 5.78
CA VAL A 50 -2.18 5.49 5.05
C VAL A 50 -2.17 4.16 4.29
N SER A 51 -2.71 3.11 4.91
CA SER A 51 -2.78 1.80 4.26
C SER A 51 -3.67 1.87 3.02
N GLN A 52 -4.81 2.54 3.11
CA GLN A 52 -5.69 2.71 1.97
C GLN A 52 -5.01 3.50 0.87
N GLU A 53 -4.29 4.55 1.25
CA GLU A 53 -3.56 5.33 0.28
C GLU A 53 -2.51 4.48 -0.43
N ALA A 54 -1.85 3.60 0.30
CA ALA A 54 -0.86 2.70 -0.30
C ALA A 54 -1.50 1.81 -1.35
N PHE A 55 -2.69 1.27 -1.07
CA PHE A 55 -3.38 0.43 -2.05
C PHE A 55 -3.84 1.23 -3.26
N ILE A 56 -4.27 2.47 -3.06
CA ILE A 56 -4.64 3.32 -4.18
C ILE A 56 -3.43 3.60 -5.07
N LYS A 57 -2.29 3.90 -4.46
CA LYS A 57 -1.07 4.12 -5.21
C LYS A 57 -0.64 2.86 -5.95
N ALA A 58 -0.77 1.71 -5.29
CA ALA A 58 -0.44 0.44 -5.93
C ALA A 58 -1.34 0.19 -7.13
N TYR A 59 -2.63 0.47 -7.00
CA TYR A 59 -3.55 0.26 -8.11
C TYR A 59 -3.16 1.13 -9.31
N ARG A 60 -2.84 2.38 -9.04
CA ARG A 60 -2.46 3.31 -10.11
C ARG A 60 -1.14 2.93 -10.76
N ALA A 61 -0.21 2.39 -9.99
CA ALA A 61 1.11 2.04 -10.49
C ALA A 61 1.15 0.62 -11.06
N LEU A 62 0.11 -0.15 -10.86
CA LEU A 62 0.11 -1.56 -11.25
C LEU A 62 0.41 -1.79 -12.72
N PRO A 63 -0.11 -0.99 -13.66
CA PRO A 63 0.22 -1.21 -15.07
C PRO A 63 1.71 -1.16 -15.35
N ALA A 64 2.48 -0.44 -14.54
CA ALA A 64 3.92 -0.33 -14.74
C ALA A 64 4.72 -1.39 -13.96
N PHE A 65 4.05 -2.19 -13.15
CA PHE A 65 4.74 -3.23 -12.39
C PHE A 65 5.20 -4.32 -13.34
N ARG A 66 6.51 -4.58 -13.32
CA ARG A 66 7.12 -5.46 -14.30
C ARG A 66 7.36 -6.88 -13.79
N GLY A 67 7.09 -7.12 -12.53
CA GLY A 67 7.33 -8.44 -11.98
C GLY A 67 8.77 -8.72 -11.61
N ASP A 68 9.59 -7.66 -11.49
CA ASP A 68 10.99 -7.83 -11.11
C ASP A 68 11.12 -8.30 -9.66
N SER A 69 10.09 -8.11 -8.86
CA SER A 69 10.03 -8.63 -7.50
C SER A 69 8.66 -9.28 -7.32
N ALA A 70 8.50 -9.99 -6.20
CA ALA A 70 7.19 -10.49 -5.85
C ALA A 70 6.24 -9.31 -5.64
N PHE A 71 4.96 -9.53 -5.91
CA PHE A 71 3.97 -8.47 -5.76
C PHE A 71 3.99 -7.89 -4.35
N TYR A 72 4.05 -8.75 -3.32
CA TYR A 72 4.04 -8.26 -1.95
C TYR A 72 5.26 -7.39 -1.63
N THR A 73 6.42 -7.73 -2.17
CA THR A 73 7.62 -6.92 -1.96
C THR A 73 7.44 -5.53 -2.55
N TRP A 74 6.86 -5.46 -3.72
CA TRP A 74 6.59 -4.19 -4.39
C TRP A 74 5.55 -3.38 -3.61
N LEU A 75 4.47 -4.03 -3.18
CA LEU A 75 3.44 -3.39 -2.38
C LEU A 75 3.99 -2.89 -1.04
N TYR A 76 4.83 -3.69 -0.41
CA TYR A 76 5.48 -3.35 0.85
C TYR A 76 6.24 -2.04 0.72
N ARG A 77 7.00 -1.87 -0.36
CA ARG A 77 7.76 -0.65 -0.57
C ARG A 77 6.85 0.57 -0.74
N ILE A 78 5.75 0.38 -1.45
CA ILE A 78 4.78 1.46 -1.61
C ILE A 78 4.20 1.86 -0.26
N ALA A 79 3.89 0.87 0.58
CA ALA A 79 3.31 1.15 1.88
C ALA A 79 4.30 1.86 2.80
N ILE A 80 5.56 1.43 2.79
CA ILE A 80 6.58 2.10 3.61
C ILE A 80 6.76 3.55 3.16
N ASN A 81 6.80 3.78 1.86
CA ASN A 81 6.93 5.14 1.34
C ASN A 81 5.73 5.99 1.72
N ALA A 82 4.52 5.43 1.68
CA ALA A 82 3.33 6.17 2.08
C ALA A 82 3.40 6.54 3.56
N ALA A 83 3.86 5.62 4.40
CA ALA A 83 3.99 5.89 5.83
C ALA A 83 5.03 6.96 6.10
N LYS A 84 6.17 6.89 5.43
CA LYS A 84 7.21 7.90 5.60
C LYS A 84 6.75 9.26 5.13
N ASN A 85 6.02 9.31 4.03
CA ASN A 85 5.49 10.58 3.52
C ASN A 85 4.49 11.17 4.51
N HIS A 86 3.67 10.31 5.12
CA HIS A 86 2.72 10.77 6.13
C HIS A 86 3.44 11.41 7.31
N LEU A 87 4.50 10.76 7.79
CA LEU A 87 5.26 11.28 8.92
C LEU A 87 5.96 12.59 8.56
N ALA A 88 6.51 12.67 7.36
CA ALA A 88 7.18 13.89 6.93
C ALA A 88 6.18 15.04 6.81
N ALA A 89 5.00 14.77 6.30
CA ALA A 89 3.98 15.81 6.19
C ALA A 89 3.53 16.30 7.55
N ALA A 90 3.42 15.40 8.53
CA ALA A 90 3.03 15.78 9.87
C ALA A 90 4.09 16.68 10.51
N GLN A 91 5.35 16.40 10.24
CA GLN A 91 6.43 17.21 10.79
C GLN A 91 6.52 18.59 10.13
N ARG A 92 5.98 18.74 8.94
CA ARG A 92 6.03 20.01 8.24
C ARG A 92 4.82 20.90 8.47
N LYS A 93 3.90 20.49 9.35
CA LYS A 93 2.74 21.32 9.65
C LYS A 93 3.18 22.65 10.23
N PRO A 94 2.57 23.75 9.77
CA PRO A 94 2.92 25.06 10.32
C PRO A 94 2.55 25.15 11.80
N PRO A 95 3.35 25.87 12.60
CA PRO A 95 3.06 26.01 14.03
C PRO A 95 1.71 26.62 14.34
N GLU A 96 1.26 27.53 13.50
CA GLU A 96 -0.03 28.19 13.76
C GLU A 96 -1.18 27.21 13.76
N GLN A 97 -1.04 26.09 13.14
CA GLN A 97 -2.10 25.08 13.15
C GLN A 97 -2.23 24.43 14.51
N GLN A 98 -1.22 24.59 15.34
CA GLN A 98 -1.23 24.01 16.66
C GLN A 98 -1.79 24.95 17.71
N LEU A 99 -1.98 26.19 17.36
CA LEU A 99 -2.44 27.19 18.30
C LEU A 99 -3.93 27.14 18.56
N ASP A 100 -4.64 26.51 17.68
CA ASP A 100 -6.07 26.37 17.86
C ASP A 100 -6.48 25.16 18.65
#